data_1062897d6890e563dd1ff2fe53d5ad15
#
_entry.id   1062897d6890e563dd1ff2fe53d5ad15
#
_cell.length_a   1.000
_cell.length_b   1.000
_cell.length_c   1.000
_cell.angle_alpha   90.00
_cell.angle_beta   90.00
_cell.angle_gamma   90.00
#
_symmetry.space_group_name_H-M   'P 1'
#
loop_
_entity.id
_entity.type
_entity.pdbx_description
1 polymer ?
#
loop_
_entity_poly.entity_id
_entity_poly.type
_entity_poly.pdbx_seq_one_letter_code
_entity_poly.pdbx_strand_id
1 'polypeptide(L)'
;DSYGFGAVFGCPAHDQRDLDFAIKYNLDIKTVVKPVDEDKNFKIDKVAYTGSGVIFNSSFLDDLKAPEESVIETIKILEKKKLGNKKINFRLKDWGVSRQRYWGCPIPIAFNEKNEIIKIPIEDLPVKLPIVDNLNTQGNPLDHEKNWKKIVIDGENCIRETDTLDTFVDSSWYFLRFCSPDKKDYGFDIDEIKYWMPVDQYIGGVEHAILHLLYSRFFMQALSFKSKDLNITEPFKGLSVSYTHLRAHET
;
A
#
# COMPACT_ATOMS: atom_id res chain seq x y z
N ASP A 1 -6.28 2.37 26.06
CA ASP A 1 -7.60 2.21 25.43
C ASP A 1 -7.78 3.01 24.11
N SER A 2 -6.69 3.44 23.49
CA SER A 2 -6.76 4.22 22.24
C SER A 2 -6.98 3.36 20.99
N TYR A 3 -6.93 2.05 21.11
CA TYR A 3 -7.18 1.11 20.01
C TYR A 3 -7.69 -0.24 20.54
N GLY A 4 -8.42 -0.97 19.69
CA GLY A 4 -9.02 -2.27 20.06
C GLY A 4 -10.41 -2.13 20.70
N PHE A 5 -10.90 -3.23 21.26
CA PHE A 5 -12.25 -3.35 21.82
C PHE A 5 -12.25 -3.63 23.33
N GLY A 6 -11.19 -3.22 24.03
CA GLY A 6 -11.05 -3.42 25.45
C GLY A 6 -10.68 -4.84 25.90
N ALA A 7 -10.43 -5.74 24.96
CA ALA A 7 -9.93 -7.08 25.24
C ALA A 7 -8.43 -7.17 24.92
N VAL A 8 -7.65 -7.73 25.83
CA VAL A 8 -6.21 -7.97 25.65
C VAL A 8 -5.96 -9.47 25.67
N PHE A 9 -5.20 -9.95 24.71
CA PHE A 9 -4.72 -11.32 24.64
C PHE A 9 -3.30 -11.39 25.21
N GLY A 10 -3.10 -12.20 26.25
CA GLY A 10 -1.80 -12.46 26.84
C GLY A 10 -1.29 -13.84 26.47
N CYS A 11 -0.04 -13.94 26.01
CA CYS A 11 0.58 -15.21 25.65
C CYS A 11 2.06 -15.25 26.09
N PRO A 12 2.35 -15.33 27.42
CA PRO A 12 3.69 -15.18 27.97
C PRO A 12 4.74 -16.09 27.34
N ALA A 13 4.39 -17.34 27.03
CA ALA A 13 5.35 -18.26 26.42
C ALA A 13 5.73 -17.88 24.96
N HIS A 14 4.97 -17.01 24.28
CA HIS A 14 5.09 -16.74 22.84
C HIS A 14 5.11 -15.25 22.47
N ASP A 15 5.14 -14.34 23.46
CA ASP A 15 5.44 -12.93 23.29
C ASP A 15 6.42 -12.49 24.37
N GLN A 16 7.54 -11.88 24.00
CA GLN A 16 8.61 -11.57 24.94
C GLN A 16 8.17 -10.51 25.99
N ARG A 17 7.33 -9.56 25.63
CA ARG A 17 6.83 -8.53 26.56
C ARG A 17 5.89 -9.13 27.60
N ASP A 18 5.05 -10.06 27.16
CA ASP A 18 4.16 -10.81 28.06
C ASP A 18 4.95 -11.72 28.97
N LEU A 19 6.04 -12.35 28.46
CA LEU A 19 6.94 -13.19 29.24
C LEU A 19 7.66 -12.37 30.32
N ASP A 20 8.23 -11.22 29.95
CA ASP A 20 8.91 -10.34 30.91
C ASP A 20 7.96 -9.84 32.00
N PHE A 21 6.72 -9.54 31.63
CA PHE A 21 5.68 -9.20 32.58
C PHE A 21 5.32 -10.36 33.50
N ALA A 22 5.10 -11.55 32.95
CA ALA A 22 4.76 -12.73 33.71
C ALA A 22 5.86 -13.09 34.72
N ILE A 23 7.13 -13.05 34.31
CA ILE A 23 8.28 -13.29 35.19
C ILE A 23 8.33 -12.23 36.29
N LYS A 24 8.19 -10.93 35.94
CA LYS A 24 8.25 -9.83 36.90
C LYS A 24 7.19 -9.93 37.99
N TYR A 25 6.00 -10.41 37.65
CA TYR A 25 4.87 -10.52 38.57
C TYR A 25 4.63 -11.94 39.07
N ASN A 26 5.55 -12.86 38.80
CA ASN A 26 5.50 -14.27 39.23
C ASN A 26 4.17 -14.95 38.81
N LEU A 27 3.76 -14.75 37.56
CA LEU A 27 2.57 -15.38 36.99
C LEU A 27 2.93 -16.71 36.33
N ASP A 28 1.95 -17.63 36.28
CA ASP A 28 2.12 -18.91 35.61
C ASP A 28 2.34 -18.76 34.09
N ILE A 29 3.37 -19.42 33.57
CA ILE A 29 3.72 -19.44 32.16
C ILE A 29 3.40 -20.81 31.60
N LYS A 30 2.41 -20.89 30.72
CA LYS A 30 2.02 -22.12 30.04
C LYS A 30 2.53 -22.13 28.62
N THR A 31 3.45 -23.04 28.30
CA THR A 31 3.95 -23.22 26.93
C THR A 31 2.90 -23.98 26.12
N VAL A 32 2.51 -23.41 24.97
CA VAL A 32 1.42 -23.93 24.13
C VAL A 32 1.83 -24.16 22.68
N VAL A 33 3.00 -23.69 22.26
CA VAL A 33 3.60 -23.99 20.95
C VAL A 33 5.02 -24.49 21.17
N LYS A 34 5.39 -25.57 20.52
CA LYS A 34 6.75 -26.11 20.54
C LYS A 34 7.29 -26.27 19.13
N PRO A 35 8.62 -26.19 18.91
CA PRO A 35 9.25 -26.62 17.66
C PRO A 35 8.80 -28.03 17.27
N VAL A 36 8.81 -28.33 15.97
CA VAL A 36 8.39 -29.65 15.45
C VAL A 36 9.27 -30.78 16.04
N ASP A 37 10.56 -30.49 16.22
CA ASP A 37 11.58 -31.46 16.66
C ASP A 37 11.64 -31.61 18.19
N GLU A 38 10.86 -30.85 18.94
CA GLU A 38 10.82 -30.91 20.40
C GLU A 38 9.65 -31.78 20.90
N ASP A 39 9.83 -32.36 22.07
CA ASP A 39 8.82 -33.16 22.73
C ASP A 39 7.80 -32.33 23.54
N LYS A 40 6.86 -32.99 24.20
CA LYS A 40 5.82 -32.34 25.04
C LYS A 40 6.36 -31.78 26.38
N ASN A 41 7.65 -31.98 26.70
CA ASN A 41 8.29 -31.36 27.86
C ASN A 41 8.95 -30.02 27.57
N PHE A 42 8.87 -29.53 26.31
CA PHE A 42 9.38 -28.24 25.93
C PHE A 42 8.81 -27.14 26.83
N LYS A 43 9.69 -26.34 27.42
CA LYS A 43 9.35 -25.25 28.33
C LYS A 43 10.09 -23.98 27.97
N ILE A 44 9.44 -22.87 28.23
CA ILE A 44 10.01 -21.52 28.09
C ILE A 44 10.57 -21.10 29.45
N ASP A 45 11.76 -20.49 29.43
CA ASP A 45 12.40 -19.91 30.62
C ASP A 45 12.48 -18.36 30.50
N LYS A 46 13.48 -17.84 29.83
CA LYS A 46 13.73 -16.38 29.73
C LYS A 46 13.49 -15.79 28.34
N VAL A 47 13.37 -16.63 27.35
CA VAL A 47 13.18 -16.22 25.96
C VAL A 47 11.91 -16.85 25.42
N ALA A 48 10.97 -16.02 24.95
CA ALA A 48 9.73 -16.47 24.37
C ALA A 48 9.98 -17.19 23.04
N TYR A 49 9.26 -18.28 22.80
CA TYR A 49 9.30 -18.95 21.51
C TYR A 49 8.28 -18.33 20.55
N THR A 50 8.76 -17.66 19.52
CA THR A 50 7.93 -16.94 18.53
C THR A 50 7.91 -17.62 17.16
N GLY A 51 8.52 -18.80 17.03
CA GLY A 51 8.56 -19.58 15.79
C GLY A 51 7.27 -20.34 15.49
N SER A 52 7.17 -20.86 14.27
CA SER A 52 6.14 -21.83 13.90
C SER A 52 6.41 -23.19 14.57
N GLY A 53 5.36 -23.98 14.75
CA GLY A 53 5.53 -25.28 15.41
C GLY A 53 4.23 -26.05 15.56
N VAL A 54 4.14 -26.88 16.58
CA VAL A 54 2.97 -27.69 16.88
C VAL A 54 2.37 -27.26 18.22
N ILE A 55 1.06 -27.11 18.24
CA ILE A 55 0.33 -26.74 19.45
C ILE A 55 0.21 -27.94 20.38
N PHE A 56 0.32 -27.68 21.67
CA PHE A 56 0.09 -28.65 22.75
C PHE A 56 -0.43 -27.93 23.98
N ASN A 57 -0.92 -28.65 24.98
CA ASN A 57 -1.54 -28.08 26.17
C ASN A 57 -2.72 -27.09 25.90
N SER A 58 -3.39 -27.24 24.77
CA SER A 58 -4.41 -26.31 24.25
C SER A 58 -5.73 -27.00 23.90
N SER A 59 -5.95 -28.21 24.42
CA SER A 59 -7.22 -28.94 24.29
C SER A 59 -7.58 -29.21 22.81
N PHE A 60 -8.61 -28.58 22.28
CA PHE A 60 -9.10 -28.78 20.92
C PHE A 60 -8.15 -28.27 19.80
N LEU A 61 -7.09 -27.56 20.16
CA LEU A 61 -6.06 -27.12 19.21
C LEU A 61 -4.80 -27.97 19.26
N ASP A 62 -4.72 -28.96 20.16
CA ASP A 62 -3.54 -29.83 20.28
C ASP A 62 -3.25 -30.54 18.95
N ASP A 63 -1.96 -30.71 18.67
CA ASP A 63 -1.39 -31.32 17.48
C ASP A 63 -1.60 -30.56 16.15
N LEU A 64 -2.23 -29.37 16.16
CA LEU A 64 -2.33 -28.51 14.99
C LEU A 64 -1.05 -27.70 14.76
N LYS A 65 -0.75 -27.41 13.50
CA LYS A 65 0.35 -26.51 13.14
C LYS A 65 0.03 -25.07 13.48
N ALA A 66 0.95 -24.39 14.13
CA ALA A 66 0.88 -22.98 14.48
C ALA A 66 1.81 -22.15 13.59
N PRO A 67 1.34 -21.05 12.96
CA PRO A 67 -0.02 -20.48 13.09
C PRO A 67 -1.05 -21.02 12.09
N GLU A 68 -0.65 -21.78 11.07
CA GLU A 68 -1.42 -22.03 9.84
C GLU A 68 -2.77 -22.71 10.12
N GLU A 69 -2.74 -23.87 10.78
CA GLU A 69 -3.97 -24.65 11.03
C GLU A 69 -4.74 -24.13 12.24
N SER A 70 -4.01 -23.74 13.29
CA SER A 70 -4.60 -23.34 14.56
C SER A 70 -5.45 -22.08 14.47
N VAL A 71 -5.01 -21.08 13.70
CA VAL A 71 -5.77 -19.83 13.49
C VAL A 71 -7.09 -20.13 12.77
N ILE A 72 -7.03 -20.96 11.74
CA ILE A 72 -8.23 -21.34 10.96
C ILE A 72 -9.24 -22.06 11.83
N GLU A 73 -8.77 -23.06 12.60
CA GLU A 73 -9.67 -23.85 13.46
C GLU A 73 -10.25 -23.02 14.61
N THR A 74 -9.44 -22.14 15.22
CA THR A 74 -9.93 -21.22 16.26
C THR A 74 -11.05 -20.32 15.71
N ILE A 75 -10.86 -19.74 14.52
CA ILE A 75 -11.87 -18.90 13.87
C ILE A 75 -13.17 -19.68 13.66
N LYS A 76 -13.10 -20.88 13.08
CA LYS A 76 -14.28 -21.73 12.84
C LYS A 76 -15.06 -22.00 14.14
N ILE A 77 -14.34 -22.32 15.23
CA ILE A 77 -14.97 -22.59 16.52
C ILE A 77 -15.64 -21.35 17.10
N LEU A 78 -14.99 -20.18 17.02
CA LEU A 78 -15.56 -18.93 17.49
C LEU A 78 -16.80 -18.51 16.69
N GLU A 79 -16.77 -18.68 15.39
CA GLU A 79 -17.92 -18.42 14.51
C GLU A 79 -19.09 -19.38 14.81
N LYS A 80 -18.81 -20.69 14.96
CA LYS A 80 -19.79 -21.69 15.32
C LYS A 80 -20.46 -21.38 16.65
N LYS A 81 -19.70 -20.92 17.62
CA LYS A 81 -20.19 -20.53 18.95
C LYS A 81 -20.82 -19.12 18.99
N LYS A 82 -20.80 -18.39 17.87
CA LYS A 82 -21.28 -16.98 17.77
C LYS A 82 -20.56 -16.03 18.73
N LEU A 83 -19.28 -16.30 19.05
CA LEU A 83 -18.45 -15.50 19.94
C LEU A 83 -17.55 -14.50 19.20
N GLY A 84 -17.41 -14.64 17.86
CA GLY A 84 -16.61 -13.77 17.05
C GLY A 84 -16.75 -14.12 15.56
N ASN A 85 -16.22 -13.26 14.70
CA ASN A 85 -16.18 -13.45 13.25
C ASN A 85 -14.77 -13.22 12.73
N LYS A 86 -14.41 -13.90 11.64
CA LYS A 86 -13.15 -13.63 10.93
C LYS A 86 -13.10 -12.19 10.45
N LYS A 87 -12.04 -11.48 10.80
CA LYS A 87 -11.76 -10.14 10.28
C LYS A 87 -10.37 -10.10 9.68
N ILE A 88 -10.27 -9.55 8.48
CA ILE A 88 -9.00 -9.30 7.81
C ILE A 88 -8.68 -7.82 7.96
N ASN A 89 -7.57 -7.50 8.61
CA ASN A 89 -7.08 -6.14 8.72
C ASN A 89 -5.89 -5.98 7.78
N PHE A 90 -6.01 -5.09 6.83
CA PHE A 90 -4.90 -4.72 5.97
C PHE A 90 -3.98 -3.75 6.71
N ARG A 91 -2.68 -4.01 6.72
CA ARG A 91 -1.66 -3.16 7.36
C ARG A 91 -1.04 -2.14 6.40
N LEU A 92 -1.60 -2.01 5.20
CA LEU A 92 -1.18 -0.99 4.26
C LEU A 92 -1.71 0.37 4.71
N LYS A 93 -0.85 1.37 4.70
CA LYS A 93 -1.25 2.77 4.86
C LYS A 93 -1.78 3.29 3.53
N ASP A 94 -2.72 4.22 3.61
CA ASP A 94 -3.19 4.92 2.42
C ASP A 94 -2.04 5.62 1.70
N TRP A 95 -2.05 5.57 0.39
CA TRP A 95 -1.13 6.35 -0.42
C TRP A 95 -1.66 7.77 -0.57
N GLY A 96 -1.09 8.71 0.18
CA GLY A 96 -1.35 10.13 -0.01
C GLY A 96 -0.72 10.59 -1.32
N VAL A 97 -1.56 10.84 -2.33
CA VAL A 97 -1.08 11.19 -3.68
C VAL A 97 -0.82 12.68 -3.90
N SER A 98 -1.21 13.52 -2.95
CA SER A 98 -1.18 14.98 -3.03
C SER A 98 0.16 15.54 -2.56
N ARG A 99 0.75 16.49 -3.31
CA ARG A 99 2.04 17.13 -3.00
C ARG A 99 1.94 18.64 -3.15
N GLN A 100 2.39 19.37 -2.13
CA GLN A 100 2.45 20.82 -2.05
C GLN A 100 3.71 21.32 -2.75
N ARG A 101 3.76 21.19 -4.07
CA ARG A 101 4.90 21.61 -4.89
C ARG A 101 4.47 21.93 -6.31
N TYR A 102 5.26 22.74 -7.00
CA TYR A 102 5.03 23.08 -8.42
C TYR A 102 5.17 21.85 -9.32
N TRP A 103 6.20 21.02 -9.06
CA TRP A 103 6.59 19.93 -9.95
C TRP A 103 5.70 18.71 -9.76
N GLY A 104 4.97 18.35 -10.81
CA GLY A 104 4.07 17.20 -10.84
C GLY A 104 2.86 17.43 -11.74
N CYS A 105 2.04 16.39 -11.94
CA CYS A 105 0.79 16.52 -12.67
C CYS A 105 -0.27 17.20 -11.79
N PRO A 106 -0.91 18.31 -12.25
CA PRO A 106 -1.98 18.95 -11.50
C PRO A 106 -3.15 18.00 -11.26
N ILE A 107 -3.75 18.07 -10.08
CA ILE A 107 -4.94 17.29 -9.75
C ILE A 107 -6.16 17.97 -10.39
N PRO A 108 -6.95 17.28 -11.25
CA PRO A 108 -8.02 17.88 -12.03
C PRO A 108 -9.31 18.06 -11.24
N ILE A 109 -9.23 18.80 -10.11
CA ILE A 109 -10.38 19.16 -9.28
C ILE A 109 -10.34 20.65 -8.92
N ALA A 110 -11.49 21.17 -8.51
CA ALA A 110 -11.65 22.50 -7.96
C ALA A 110 -12.63 22.46 -6.78
N PHE A 111 -12.69 23.53 -6.01
CA PHE A 111 -13.59 23.67 -4.87
C PHE A 111 -14.53 24.87 -5.15
N ASN A 112 -15.83 24.66 -4.96
CA ASN A 112 -16.81 25.74 -5.03
C ASN A 112 -16.84 26.59 -3.74
N GLU A 113 -17.69 27.59 -3.69
CA GLU A 113 -17.83 28.46 -2.51
C GLU A 113 -18.25 27.74 -1.23
N LYS A 114 -18.87 26.55 -1.36
CA LYS A 114 -19.25 25.69 -0.24
C LYS A 114 -18.15 24.70 0.16
N ASN A 115 -16.98 24.79 -0.48
CA ASN A 115 -15.86 23.85 -0.31
C ASN A 115 -16.19 22.42 -0.74
N GLU A 116 -17.12 22.24 -1.68
CA GLU A 116 -17.43 20.96 -2.29
C GLU A 116 -16.49 20.71 -3.46
N ILE A 117 -16.08 19.44 -3.64
CA ILE A 117 -15.16 19.03 -4.70
C ILE A 117 -15.90 18.97 -6.04
N ILE A 118 -15.44 19.74 -7.00
CA ILE A 118 -15.93 19.77 -8.39
C ILE A 118 -14.83 19.19 -9.30
N LYS A 119 -15.19 18.27 -10.17
CA LYS A 119 -14.26 17.73 -11.18
C LYS A 119 -14.08 18.76 -12.29
N ILE A 120 -12.85 18.93 -12.76
CA ILE A 120 -12.61 19.70 -13.98
C ILE A 120 -13.26 18.98 -15.16
N PRO A 121 -14.07 19.64 -15.99
CA PRO A 121 -14.69 19.06 -17.18
C PRO A 121 -13.64 18.45 -18.13
N ILE A 122 -14.03 17.39 -18.85
CA ILE A 122 -13.11 16.68 -19.77
C ILE A 122 -12.61 17.58 -20.88
N GLU A 123 -13.45 18.50 -21.35
CA GLU A 123 -13.12 19.50 -22.37
C GLU A 123 -12.05 20.51 -21.94
N ASP A 124 -11.90 20.73 -20.62
CA ASP A 124 -10.90 21.61 -20.04
C ASP A 124 -9.59 20.89 -19.68
N LEU A 125 -9.47 19.62 -19.98
CA LEU A 125 -8.25 18.85 -19.79
C LEU A 125 -7.32 18.92 -21.01
N PRO A 126 -6.01 18.84 -20.80
CA PRO A 126 -5.29 18.69 -19.52
C PRO A 126 -5.18 20.00 -18.75
N VAL A 127 -5.23 19.93 -17.42
CA VAL A 127 -4.87 21.07 -16.58
C VAL A 127 -3.37 21.35 -16.74
N LYS A 128 -3.03 22.52 -17.30
CA LYS A 128 -1.63 22.91 -17.53
C LYS A 128 -1.11 23.73 -16.36
N LEU A 129 0.13 23.45 -15.95
CA LEU A 129 0.82 24.28 -14.98
C LEU A 129 1.04 25.70 -15.52
N PRO A 130 0.88 26.74 -14.69
CA PRO A 130 1.21 28.10 -15.07
C PRO A 130 2.73 28.32 -15.16
N ILE A 131 3.17 29.33 -15.87
CA ILE A 131 4.55 29.80 -15.77
C ILE A 131 4.68 30.56 -14.46
N VAL A 132 5.60 30.13 -13.59
CA VAL A 132 5.86 30.73 -12.28
C VAL A 132 7.20 31.42 -12.31
N ASP A 133 7.23 32.75 -12.02
CA ASP A 133 8.46 33.52 -12.05
C ASP A 133 9.41 33.20 -10.89
N ASN A 134 8.88 32.79 -9.75
CA ASN A 134 9.67 32.46 -8.57
C ASN A 134 9.17 31.17 -7.88
N LEU A 135 9.99 30.15 -7.92
CA LEU A 135 9.73 28.87 -7.24
C LEU A 135 10.18 28.86 -5.76
N ASN A 136 10.97 29.83 -5.33
CA ASN A 136 11.48 29.95 -3.97
C ASN A 136 10.51 30.69 -3.05
N THR A 137 9.25 30.31 -3.08
CA THR A 137 8.21 30.86 -2.20
C THR A 137 8.06 30.01 -0.95
N GLN A 138 7.60 30.64 0.13
CA GLN A 138 7.22 29.88 1.32
C GLN A 138 5.88 29.15 1.03
N GLY A 139 5.86 27.83 1.24
CA GLY A 139 4.69 26.99 0.99
C GLY A 139 4.61 26.51 -0.47
N ASN A 140 3.40 26.16 -0.91
CA ASN A 140 3.16 25.67 -2.27
C ASN A 140 3.24 26.84 -3.28
N PRO A 141 4.14 26.82 -4.27
CA PRO A 141 4.25 27.89 -5.27
C PRO A 141 2.95 28.17 -6.03
N LEU A 142 2.15 27.13 -6.32
CA LEU A 142 0.88 27.27 -7.03
C LEU A 142 -0.19 28.03 -6.23
N ASP A 143 -0.07 28.08 -4.91
CA ASP A 143 -0.98 28.87 -4.07
C ASP A 143 -0.88 30.37 -4.32
N HIS A 144 0.26 30.82 -4.81
CA HIS A 144 0.52 32.24 -5.12
C HIS A 144 -0.01 32.65 -6.49
N GLU A 145 -0.38 31.69 -7.36
CA GLU A 145 -0.87 31.94 -8.73
C GLU A 145 -2.37 32.23 -8.74
N LYS A 146 -2.73 33.42 -8.28
CA LYS A 146 -4.12 33.89 -8.08
C LYS A 146 -5.01 33.77 -9.31
N ASN A 147 -4.46 34.02 -10.49
CA ASN A 147 -5.23 33.97 -11.74
C ASN A 147 -5.45 32.53 -12.20
N TRP A 148 -4.43 31.69 -12.06
CA TRP A 148 -4.51 30.26 -12.42
C TRP A 148 -5.45 29.49 -11.52
N LYS A 149 -5.49 29.82 -10.24
CA LYS A 149 -6.39 29.17 -9.27
C LYS A 149 -7.87 29.39 -9.57
N LYS A 150 -8.24 30.54 -10.12
CA LYS A 150 -9.65 30.88 -10.38
C LYS A 150 -10.14 30.17 -11.65
N ILE A 151 -11.27 29.51 -11.56
CA ILE A 151 -11.95 28.91 -12.69
C ILE A 151 -13.45 29.02 -12.52
N VAL A 152 -14.17 29.08 -13.63
CA VAL A 152 -15.63 29.00 -13.65
C VAL A 152 -16.01 27.62 -14.22
N ILE A 153 -16.79 26.85 -13.50
CA ILE A 153 -17.29 25.55 -13.91
C ILE A 153 -18.80 25.57 -13.79
N ASP A 154 -19.50 25.28 -14.88
CA ASP A 154 -20.99 25.30 -14.95
C ASP A 154 -21.62 26.61 -14.44
N GLY A 155 -20.91 27.75 -14.63
CA GLY A 155 -21.35 29.08 -14.17
C GLY A 155 -21.06 29.38 -12.70
N GLU A 156 -20.45 28.45 -11.94
CA GLU A 156 -20.02 28.66 -10.56
C GLU A 156 -18.54 29.09 -10.49
N ASN A 157 -18.25 30.06 -9.61
CA ASN A 157 -16.87 30.42 -9.30
C ASN A 157 -16.23 29.32 -8.42
N CYS A 158 -15.13 28.77 -8.89
CA CYS A 158 -14.40 27.72 -8.20
C CYS A 158 -12.92 28.10 -8.03
N ILE A 159 -12.28 27.44 -7.10
CA ILE A 159 -10.83 27.51 -6.87
C ILE A 159 -10.21 26.17 -7.22
N ARG A 160 -9.26 26.17 -8.16
CA ARG A 160 -8.52 24.95 -8.52
C ARG A 160 -7.75 24.41 -7.33
N GLU A 161 -7.62 23.08 -7.28
CA GLU A 161 -6.61 22.45 -6.45
C GLU A 161 -5.21 22.91 -6.88
N THR A 162 -4.38 23.24 -5.91
CA THR A 162 -3.00 23.70 -6.13
C THR A 162 -1.96 22.61 -5.86
N ASP A 163 -2.36 21.52 -5.26
CA ASP A 163 -1.49 20.36 -5.11
C ASP A 163 -1.29 19.65 -6.45
N THR A 164 -0.12 19.06 -6.61
CA THR A 164 0.19 18.19 -7.73
C THR A 164 0.24 16.72 -7.26
N LEU A 165 0.07 15.80 -8.21
CA LEU A 165 0.19 14.37 -7.91
C LEU A 165 1.64 14.00 -7.56
N ASP A 166 1.79 13.05 -6.68
CA ASP A 166 3.03 12.35 -6.46
C ASP A 166 3.57 11.80 -7.78
N THR A 167 4.86 11.98 -8.05
CA THR A 167 5.50 11.51 -9.28
C THR A 167 5.42 10.00 -9.48
N PHE A 168 5.20 9.23 -8.39
CA PHE A 168 4.92 7.80 -8.51
C PHE A 168 3.59 7.50 -9.21
N VAL A 169 2.64 8.43 -9.26
CA VAL A 169 1.42 8.27 -10.06
C VAL A 169 1.77 8.15 -11.54
N ASP A 170 2.61 9.05 -12.05
CA ASP A 170 3.05 9.04 -13.45
C ASP A 170 3.90 7.79 -13.76
N SER A 171 4.87 7.48 -12.91
CA SER A 171 5.75 6.33 -13.11
C SER A 171 5.04 4.97 -12.95
N SER A 172 3.88 4.95 -12.31
CA SER A 172 3.12 3.71 -12.08
C SER A 172 2.45 3.15 -13.33
N TRP A 173 2.33 3.92 -14.40
CA TRP A 173 1.64 3.52 -15.61
C TRP A 173 2.35 3.91 -16.92
N TYR A 174 3.53 4.54 -16.88
CA TYR A 174 4.24 5.03 -18.07
C TYR A 174 4.47 3.94 -19.12
N PHE A 175 4.68 2.69 -18.70
CA PHE A 175 4.86 1.54 -19.59
C PHE A 175 3.60 1.24 -20.42
N LEU A 176 2.41 1.56 -19.92
CA LEU A 176 1.18 1.49 -20.72
C LEU A 176 1.18 2.58 -21.80
N ARG A 177 1.64 3.79 -21.44
CA ARG A 177 1.80 4.87 -22.42
C ARG A 177 2.77 4.52 -23.52
N PHE A 178 3.81 3.77 -23.21
CA PHE A 178 4.80 3.31 -24.20
C PHE A 178 4.21 2.33 -25.21
N CYS A 179 3.14 1.61 -24.87
CA CYS A 179 2.45 0.76 -25.83
C CYS A 179 1.70 1.57 -26.92
N SER A 180 1.35 2.82 -26.64
CA SER A 180 0.53 3.67 -27.51
C SER A 180 1.11 5.10 -27.58
N PRO A 181 2.36 5.29 -28.07
CA PRO A 181 3.06 6.58 -27.98
C PRO A 181 2.37 7.70 -28.79
N ASP A 182 1.70 7.35 -29.87
CA ASP A 182 1.06 8.32 -30.78
C ASP A 182 -0.39 8.66 -30.39
N LYS A 183 -0.94 7.99 -29.39
CA LYS A 183 -2.32 8.26 -28.91
C LYS A 183 -2.38 9.61 -28.24
N LYS A 184 -3.29 10.50 -28.70
CA LYS A 184 -3.42 11.87 -28.19
C LYS A 184 -4.63 12.10 -27.29
N ASP A 185 -5.69 11.33 -27.49
CA ASP A 185 -6.98 11.53 -26.82
C ASP A 185 -7.04 10.82 -25.46
N TYR A 186 -6.32 9.69 -25.32
CA TYR A 186 -6.28 8.87 -24.11
C TYR A 186 -4.85 8.53 -23.71
N GLY A 187 -4.67 8.08 -22.48
CA GLY A 187 -3.37 7.67 -21.95
C GLY A 187 -2.75 6.50 -22.72
N PHE A 188 -3.58 5.56 -23.18
CA PHE A 188 -3.19 4.37 -23.93
C PHE A 188 -4.37 3.77 -24.70
N ASP A 189 -4.07 2.88 -25.65
CA ASP A 189 -5.05 2.09 -26.38
C ASP A 189 -5.16 0.68 -25.78
N ILE A 190 -6.38 0.18 -25.59
CA ILE A 190 -6.63 -1.12 -24.95
C ILE A 190 -6.13 -2.28 -25.81
N ASP A 191 -6.25 -2.21 -27.13
CA ASP A 191 -5.84 -3.30 -28.01
C ASP A 191 -4.31 -3.38 -28.10
N GLU A 192 -3.64 -2.23 -28.10
CA GLU A 192 -2.18 -2.16 -27.99
C GLU A 192 -1.68 -2.72 -26.65
N ILE A 193 -2.36 -2.42 -25.54
CA ILE A 193 -2.05 -3.00 -24.24
C ILE A 193 -2.21 -4.52 -24.25
N LYS A 194 -3.30 -5.05 -24.80
CA LYS A 194 -3.51 -6.52 -24.91
C LYS A 194 -2.43 -7.20 -25.71
N TYR A 195 -1.86 -6.52 -26.69
CA TYR A 195 -0.80 -7.07 -27.53
C TYR A 195 0.57 -7.05 -26.84
N TRP A 196 0.93 -5.92 -26.21
CA TRP A 196 2.28 -5.70 -25.67
C TRP A 196 2.46 -6.14 -24.22
N MET A 197 1.39 -6.18 -23.43
CA MET A 197 1.47 -6.46 -22.00
C MET A 197 1.14 -7.94 -21.67
N PRO A 198 1.67 -8.47 -20.55
CA PRO A 198 2.62 -7.85 -19.63
C PRO A 198 4.04 -7.74 -20.19
N VAL A 199 4.84 -6.82 -19.68
CA VAL A 199 6.25 -6.65 -20.08
C VAL A 199 7.03 -7.94 -19.77
N ASP A 200 7.73 -8.51 -20.76
CA ASP A 200 8.43 -9.78 -20.59
C ASP A 200 9.62 -9.67 -19.64
N GLN A 201 10.42 -8.61 -19.80
CA GLN A 201 11.60 -8.36 -18.98
C GLN A 201 11.68 -6.91 -18.58
N TYR A 202 11.64 -6.65 -17.27
CA TYR A 202 11.82 -5.32 -16.69
C TYR A 202 13.21 -5.22 -16.08
N ILE A 203 13.97 -4.17 -16.44
CA ILE A 203 15.36 -4.01 -16.01
C ILE A 203 15.47 -2.70 -15.25
N GLY A 204 16.00 -2.75 -14.03
CA GLY A 204 16.14 -1.56 -13.19
C GLY A 204 17.00 -1.77 -11.97
N GLY A 205 17.16 -0.72 -11.15
CA GLY A 205 17.86 -0.80 -9.87
C GLY A 205 17.02 -1.53 -8.80
N VAL A 206 17.70 -1.98 -7.74
CA VAL A 206 17.05 -2.71 -6.63
C VAL A 206 16.01 -1.84 -5.90
N GLU A 207 16.21 -0.53 -5.87
CA GLU A 207 15.29 0.44 -5.27
C GLU A 207 13.90 0.42 -5.92
N HIS A 208 13.80 0.07 -7.19
CA HIS A 208 12.53 -0.06 -7.89
C HIS A 208 11.70 -1.25 -7.40
N ALA A 209 12.34 -2.28 -6.88
CA ALA A 209 11.65 -3.47 -6.37
C ALA A 209 10.77 -3.16 -5.15
N ILE A 210 11.12 -2.13 -4.35
CA ILE A 210 10.40 -1.80 -3.12
C ILE A 210 9.26 -0.82 -3.36
N LEU A 211 9.49 0.26 -4.11
CA LEU A 211 8.51 1.35 -4.29
C LEU A 211 7.82 1.27 -5.65
N HIS A 212 8.56 1.40 -6.72
CA HIS A 212 8.01 1.49 -8.07
C HIS A 212 7.18 0.26 -8.46
N LEU A 213 7.66 -0.95 -8.20
CA LEU A 213 6.90 -2.16 -8.52
C LEU A 213 5.62 -2.27 -7.70
N LEU A 214 5.62 -1.87 -6.43
CA LEU A 214 4.43 -1.88 -5.60
C LEU A 214 3.35 -0.95 -6.18
N TYR A 215 3.73 0.28 -6.54
CA TYR A 215 2.80 1.24 -7.12
C TYR A 215 2.33 0.82 -8.51
N SER A 216 3.21 0.30 -9.36
CA SER A 216 2.85 -0.20 -10.70
C SER A 216 1.85 -1.36 -10.62
N ARG A 217 2.06 -2.30 -9.72
CA ARG A 217 1.13 -3.41 -9.48
C ARG A 217 -0.22 -2.93 -8.94
N PHE A 218 -0.19 -2.02 -7.97
CA PHE A 218 -1.41 -1.40 -7.45
C PHE A 218 -2.18 -0.67 -8.57
N PHE A 219 -1.49 0.11 -9.38
CA PHE A 219 -2.11 0.88 -10.46
C PHE A 219 -2.76 -0.03 -11.52
N MET A 220 -2.07 -1.10 -11.92
CA MET A 220 -2.62 -2.11 -12.84
C MET A 220 -3.87 -2.79 -12.27
N GLN A 221 -3.84 -3.17 -11.01
CA GLN A 221 -5.00 -3.77 -10.35
C GLN A 221 -6.18 -2.79 -10.25
N ALA A 222 -5.90 -1.52 -9.94
CA ALA A 222 -6.92 -0.48 -9.88
C ALA A 222 -7.56 -0.21 -11.25
N LEU A 223 -6.78 -0.15 -12.32
CA LEU A 223 -7.26 -0.01 -13.69
C LEU A 223 -8.08 -1.24 -14.13
N SER A 224 -7.58 -2.44 -13.86
CA SER A 224 -8.29 -3.69 -14.18
C SER A 224 -9.59 -3.84 -13.39
N PHE A 225 -9.67 -3.34 -12.17
CA PHE A 225 -10.90 -3.32 -11.38
C PHE A 225 -11.98 -2.41 -12.02
N LYS A 226 -11.58 -1.32 -12.65
CA LYS A 226 -12.49 -0.38 -13.31
C LYS A 226 -12.82 -0.75 -14.75
N SER A 227 -11.94 -1.45 -15.45
CA SER A 227 -12.13 -1.84 -16.85
C SER A 227 -12.07 -3.36 -16.99
N LYS A 228 -13.19 -3.97 -17.38
CA LYS A 228 -13.25 -5.42 -17.66
C LYS A 228 -12.41 -5.84 -18.86
N ASP A 229 -12.11 -4.89 -19.75
CA ASP A 229 -11.31 -5.14 -20.96
C ASP A 229 -9.81 -5.20 -20.66
N LEU A 230 -9.37 -4.60 -19.55
CA LEU A 230 -7.98 -4.62 -19.09
C LEU A 230 -7.82 -5.69 -17.99
N ASN A 231 -7.69 -6.93 -18.39
CA ASN A 231 -7.53 -8.07 -17.47
C ASN A 231 -6.05 -8.42 -17.23
N ILE A 232 -5.25 -7.42 -16.83
CA ILE A 232 -3.82 -7.56 -16.55
C ILE A 232 -3.55 -7.02 -15.15
N THR A 233 -3.30 -7.92 -14.21
CA THR A 233 -3.07 -7.56 -12.80
C THR A 233 -1.59 -7.41 -12.45
N GLU A 234 -0.70 -8.09 -13.19
CA GLU A 234 0.74 -8.03 -13.01
C GLU A 234 1.39 -7.42 -14.26
N PRO A 235 2.02 -6.22 -14.13
CA PRO A 235 2.56 -5.50 -15.28
C PRO A 235 3.83 -6.11 -15.85
N PHE A 236 4.61 -6.84 -15.05
CA PHE A 236 5.92 -7.37 -15.42
C PHE A 236 5.99 -8.88 -15.16
N LYS A 237 6.48 -9.66 -16.13
CA LYS A 237 6.72 -11.10 -15.96
C LYS A 237 7.97 -11.40 -15.15
N GLY A 238 8.99 -10.56 -15.28
CA GLY A 238 10.26 -10.73 -14.60
C GLY A 238 11.01 -9.42 -14.39
N LEU A 239 11.71 -9.31 -13.26
CA LEU A 239 12.61 -8.20 -12.94
C LEU A 239 14.05 -8.69 -12.97
N SER A 240 14.89 -8.04 -13.76
CA SER A 240 16.34 -8.16 -13.69
C SER A 240 16.94 -6.94 -13.01
N VAL A 241 17.58 -7.17 -11.88
CA VAL A 241 18.21 -6.09 -11.11
C VAL A 241 19.64 -5.91 -11.59
N SER A 242 19.94 -4.73 -12.12
CA SER A 242 21.31 -4.35 -12.49
C SER A 242 22.01 -3.75 -11.28
N TYR A 243 23.04 -4.44 -10.74
CA TYR A 243 23.96 -3.90 -9.76
C TYR A 243 25.12 -3.21 -10.48
N THR A 244 24.97 -1.97 -10.87
CA THR A 244 26.13 -1.11 -11.13
C THR A 244 26.46 -0.37 -9.84
N HIS A 245 27.27 -0.97 -8.99
CA HIS A 245 28.01 -0.23 -7.98
C HIS A 245 29.09 0.58 -8.68
N LEU A 246 28.78 1.77 -9.11
CA LEU A 246 29.78 2.81 -9.28
C LEU A 246 30.21 3.21 -7.86
N ARG A 247 31.29 2.61 -7.38
CA ARG A 247 32.02 3.15 -6.23
C ARG A 247 32.52 4.53 -6.64
N ALA A 248 31.93 5.57 -6.08
CA ALA A 248 32.35 6.96 -6.24
C ALA A 248 33.67 7.26 -5.49
N HIS A 249 34.65 6.38 -5.60
CA HIS A 249 35.97 6.53 -4.92
C HIS A 249 37.16 6.11 -5.78
N GLU A 250 37.07 6.27 -7.09
CA GLU A 250 38.26 6.15 -7.94
C GLU A 250 38.20 7.20 -9.05
N THR A 251 38.36 8.45 -8.65
CA THR A 251 38.93 9.51 -9.49
C THR A 251 39.77 10.41 -8.59
#